data_a2b884ce62d96e7daafdc050c0e1b395
#
_entry.id   a2b884ce62d96e7daafdc050c0e1b395
#
_cell.length_a   1.000
_cell.length_b   1.000
_cell.length_c   1.000
_cell.angle_alpha   90.00
_cell.angle_beta   90.00
_cell.angle_gamma   90.00
#
_symmetry.space_group_name_H-M   'P 1'
#
loop_
_entity.id
_entity.type
_entity.pdbx_description
1 polymer ?
#
loop_
_entity_poly.entity_id
_entity_poly.type
_entity_poly.pdbx_seq_one_letter_code
_entity_poly.pdbx_strand_id
1 'polypeptide(L)'
;FDAIELEYAAFRRGVAVVDQTQRGCVQVAGADAEDLLERLLTQKIGEMKEGEVRDSFRTSRKGRVEDDLRVLRRSNDFVLASDVGFMEKTFQAIDAFVFGEDVELAQPSWRSVGLYGPKATEALAAGLAAVKESAEAVLLVDEPAHQGFEVLVRTEAVREFWTVVTAIENARPAGWFAQNLIRLEAGQPRFGIDFNQEFLP
;
A
#
# COMPACT_ATOMS: atom_id res chain seq x y z
N PHE A 1 -17.60 7.31 -12.33
CA PHE A 1 -17.97 6.16 -11.47
C PHE A 1 -19.36 5.67 -11.92
N ASP A 2 -19.52 4.35 -11.93
CA ASP A 2 -20.77 3.66 -12.30
C ASP A 2 -21.70 3.51 -11.06
N ALA A 3 -22.77 2.72 -11.21
CA ALA A 3 -23.58 2.32 -10.07
C ALA A 3 -22.75 1.46 -9.11
N ILE A 4 -22.92 1.66 -7.80
CA ILE A 4 -22.16 0.97 -6.75
C ILE A 4 -22.19 -0.55 -6.90
N GLU A 5 -23.31 -1.11 -7.37
CA GLU A 5 -23.48 -2.54 -7.61
C GLU A 5 -22.53 -3.07 -8.69
N LEU A 6 -22.25 -2.26 -9.71
CA LEU A 6 -21.31 -2.61 -10.78
C LEU A 6 -19.87 -2.51 -10.32
N GLU A 7 -19.56 -1.50 -9.53
CA GLU A 7 -18.23 -1.36 -8.89
C GLU A 7 -17.99 -2.52 -7.92
N TYR A 8 -18.96 -2.85 -7.07
CA TYR A 8 -18.89 -4.00 -6.16
C TYR A 8 -18.72 -5.32 -6.90
N ALA A 9 -19.48 -5.51 -8.01
CA ALA A 9 -19.35 -6.71 -8.83
C ALA A 9 -17.95 -6.90 -9.43
N ALA A 10 -17.21 -5.81 -9.70
CA ALA A 10 -15.85 -5.89 -10.20
C ALA A 10 -14.89 -6.51 -9.18
N PHE A 11 -15.03 -6.22 -7.89
CA PHE A 11 -14.26 -6.88 -6.83
C PHE A 11 -14.52 -8.39 -6.77
N ARG A 12 -15.73 -8.84 -7.11
CA ARG A 12 -16.14 -10.24 -6.98
C ARG A 12 -15.94 -11.07 -8.23
N ARG A 13 -15.98 -10.47 -9.44
CA ARG A 13 -16.06 -11.17 -10.72
C ARG A 13 -15.12 -10.69 -11.80
N GLY A 14 -14.45 -9.56 -11.59
CA GLY A 14 -13.58 -8.92 -12.56
C GLY A 14 -12.31 -8.38 -11.92
N VAL A 15 -11.99 -7.13 -12.23
CA VAL A 15 -11.01 -6.34 -11.51
C VAL A 15 -11.57 -4.96 -11.19
N ALA A 16 -11.60 -4.62 -9.91
CA ALA A 16 -11.83 -3.26 -9.44
C ALA A 16 -10.51 -2.50 -9.51
N VAL A 17 -10.51 -1.41 -10.27
CA VAL A 17 -9.36 -0.49 -10.38
C VAL A 17 -9.64 0.71 -9.48
N VAL A 18 -8.86 0.86 -8.42
CA VAL A 18 -9.09 1.87 -7.39
C VAL A 18 -7.99 2.92 -7.44
N ASP A 19 -8.39 4.19 -7.62
CA ASP A 19 -7.49 5.31 -7.40
C ASP A 19 -7.24 5.46 -5.90
N GLN A 20 -5.99 5.26 -5.49
CA GLN A 20 -5.56 5.32 -4.10
C GLN A 20 -4.66 6.55 -3.85
N THR A 21 -5.03 7.72 -4.38
CA THR A 21 -4.30 8.97 -4.17
C THR A 21 -4.16 9.37 -2.70
N GLN A 22 -5.01 8.83 -1.83
CA GLN A 22 -4.88 8.97 -0.37
C GLN A 22 -3.74 8.12 0.23
N ARG A 23 -3.14 7.21 -0.54
CA ARG A 23 -1.98 6.42 -0.10
C ARG A 23 -0.70 7.17 -0.39
N GLY A 24 0.22 7.17 0.57
CA GLY A 24 1.57 7.67 0.44
C GLY A 24 2.59 6.58 0.75
N CYS A 25 3.85 6.86 0.50
CA CYS A 25 4.93 5.94 0.87
C CYS A 25 6.18 6.67 1.35
N VAL A 26 6.96 5.96 2.17
CA VAL A 26 8.31 6.30 2.56
C VAL A 26 9.23 5.19 2.11
N GLN A 27 10.30 5.55 1.45
CA GLN A 27 11.41 4.66 1.11
C GLN A 27 12.46 4.77 2.22
N VAL A 28 12.93 3.63 2.71
CA VAL A 28 13.95 3.52 3.76
C VAL A 28 15.08 2.66 3.20
N ALA A 29 16.24 3.26 2.96
CA ALA A 29 17.42 2.62 2.40
C ALA A 29 18.61 2.75 3.36
N GLY A 30 19.71 2.02 3.09
CA GLY A 30 20.93 2.04 3.87
C GLY A 30 21.21 0.74 4.59
N ALA A 31 22.44 0.56 5.03
CA ALA A 31 22.88 -0.67 5.67
C ALA A 31 22.19 -0.95 7.00
N ASP A 32 21.79 0.09 7.73
CA ASP A 32 21.13 -0.01 9.03
C ASP A 32 19.59 0.08 8.94
N ALA A 33 19.01 0.15 7.73
CA ALA A 33 17.57 0.32 7.53
C ALA A 33 16.74 -0.83 8.14
N GLU A 34 17.20 -2.08 7.98
CA GLU A 34 16.56 -3.26 8.54
C GLU A 34 16.51 -3.22 10.07
N ASP A 35 17.64 -2.95 10.71
CA ASP A 35 17.75 -2.89 12.16
C ASP A 35 16.93 -1.74 12.76
N LEU A 36 16.89 -0.60 12.06
CA LEU A 36 16.06 0.53 12.46
C LEU A 36 14.57 0.17 12.42
N LEU A 37 14.10 -0.39 11.31
CA LEU A 37 12.70 -0.77 11.15
C LEU A 37 12.28 -1.90 12.10
N GLU A 38 13.16 -2.88 12.37
CA GLU A 38 12.92 -3.95 13.37
C GLU A 38 12.63 -3.38 14.76
N ARG A 39 13.28 -2.26 15.13
CA ARG A 39 13.07 -1.60 16.43
C ARG A 39 11.81 -0.74 16.50
N LEU A 40 11.34 -0.23 15.36
CA LEU A 40 10.25 0.75 15.30
C LEU A 40 8.89 0.15 14.95
N LEU A 41 8.87 -1.02 14.33
CA LEU A 41 7.67 -1.66 13.83
C LEU A 41 7.32 -2.90 14.65
N THR A 42 6.05 -3.30 14.60
CA THR A 42 5.55 -4.44 15.38
C THR A 42 5.83 -5.79 14.76
N GLN A 43 6.13 -5.83 13.46
CA GLN A 43 6.49 -7.05 12.74
C GLN A 43 8.01 -7.25 12.69
N LYS A 44 8.41 -8.51 12.52
CA LYS A 44 9.81 -8.89 12.36
C LYS A 44 10.30 -8.59 10.94
N ILE A 45 10.98 -7.47 10.78
CA ILE A 45 11.45 -6.97 9.49
C ILE A 45 12.67 -7.75 9.00
N GLY A 46 13.58 -8.12 9.91
CA GLY A 46 14.80 -8.87 9.59
C GLY A 46 14.56 -10.29 9.05
N GLU A 47 13.36 -10.85 9.26
CA GLU A 47 12.98 -12.15 8.71
C GLU A 47 12.33 -12.07 7.31
N MET A 48 12.08 -10.85 6.79
CA MET A 48 11.46 -10.67 5.48
C MET A 48 12.38 -11.05 4.33
N LYS A 49 11.82 -11.69 3.32
CA LYS A 49 12.52 -12.00 2.07
C LYS A 49 12.30 -10.87 1.06
N GLU A 50 13.19 -10.75 0.09
CA GLU A 50 12.99 -9.84 -1.03
C GLU A 50 11.66 -10.12 -1.75
N GLY A 51 10.91 -9.06 -2.02
CA GLY A 51 9.55 -9.12 -2.59
C GLY A 51 8.45 -9.44 -1.58
N GLU A 52 8.78 -9.78 -0.33
CA GLU A 52 7.78 -10.04 0.71
C GLU A 52 7.13 -8.74 1.18
N VAL A 53 5.82 -8.82 1.42
CA VAL A 53 5.00 -7.74 1.99
C VAL A 53 4.46 -8.18 3.35
N ARG A 54 4.56 -7.30 4.35
CA ARG A 54 3.94 -7.50 5.67
C ARG A 54 3.16 -6.28 6.11
N ASP A 55 1.99 -6.49 6.68
CA ASP A 55 1.29 -5.44 7.41
C ASP A 55 1.91 -5.29 8.80
N SER A 56 2.12 -4.07 9.23
CA SER A 56 2.77 -3.75 10.50
C SER A 56 2.23 -2.46 11.09
N PHE A 57 2.27 -2.35 12.40
CA PHE A 57 1.97 -1.08 13.07
C PHE A 57 3.26 -0.37 13.48
N ARG A 58 3.24 0.96 13.37
CA ARG A 58 4.13 1.82 14.14
C ARG A 58 3.41 2.22 15.42
N THR A 59 4.10 2.10 16.54
CA THR A 59 3.52 2.39 17.86
C THR A 59 4.25 3.50 18.57
N SER A 60 3.54 4.18 19.46
CA SER A 60 4.12 5.11 20.42
C SER A 60 4.92 4.36 21.51
N ARG A 61 5.67 5.11 22.33
CA ARG A 61 6.37 4.56 23.52
C ARG A 61 5.44 3.89 24.54
N LYS A 62 4.12 4.15 24.45
CA LYS A 62 3.08 3.54 25.30
C LYS A 62 2.41 2.34 24.62
N GLY A 63 2.93 1.87 23.50
CA GLY A 63 2.36 0.77 22.70
C GLY A 63 1.09 1.10 21.92
N ARG A 64 0.68 2.38 21.84
CA ARG A 64 -0.51 2.80 21.09
C ARG A 64 -0.20 2.83 19.60
N VAL A 65 -1.14 2.35 18.77
CA VAL A 65 -1.02 2.42 17.32
C VAL A 65 -0.99 3.87 16.84
N GLU A 66 0.03 4.25 16.12
CA GLU A 66 0.18 5.58 15.52
C GLU A 66 0.08 5.57 14.01
N ASP A 67 0.37 4.43 13.38
CA ASP A 67 0.17 4.22 11.94
C ASP A 67 0.00 2.73 11.64
N ASP A 68 -0.73 2.45 10.56
CA ASP A 68 -0.97 1.13 9.96
C ASP A 68 -0.25 1.07 8.62
N LEU A 69 0.81 0.28 8.57
CA LEU A 69 1.80 0.27 7.51
C LEU A 69 1.77 -1.04 6.75
N ARG A 70 1.87 -0.95 5.44
CA ARG A 70 2.26 -2.09 4.59
C ARG A 70 3.72 -1.94 4.22
N VAL A 71 4.54 -2.92 4.59
CA VAL A 71 5.99 -2.93 4.41
C VAL A 71 6.35 -3.89 3.29
N LEU A 72 6.99 -3.40 2.24
CA LEU A 72 7.60 -4.20 1.18
C LEU A 72 9.12 -4.21 1.35
N ARG A 73 9.76 -5.40 1.39
CA ARG A 73 11.21 -5.52 1.28
C ARG A 73 11.62 -5.60 -0.17
N ARG A 74 12.49 -4.71 -0.63
CA ARG A 74 13.18 -4.79 -1.93
C ARG A 74 14.64 -5.19 -1.71
N SER A 75 15.39 -5.41 -2.80
CA SER A 75 16.81 -5.82 -2.74
C SER A 75 17.71 -4.87 -1.95
N ASN A 76 17.46 -3.56 -2.03
CA ASN A 76 18.33 -2.53 -1.46
C ASN A 76 17.62 -1.60 -0.47
N ASP A 77 16.32 -1.72 -0.28
CA ASP A 77 15.53 -0.84 0.58
C ASP A 77 14.20 -1.46 1.01
N PHE A 78 13.47 -0.69 1.81
CA PHE A 78 12.09 -0.98 2.18
C PHE A 78 11.18 0.14 1.69
N VAL A 79 9.95 -0.23 1.29
CA VAL A 79 8.88 0.72 1.00
C VAL A 79 7.80 0.56 2.06
N LEU A 80 7.53 1.62 2.79
CA LEU A 80 6.44 1.70 3.76
C LEU A 80 5.28 2.44 3.11
N ALA A 81 4.11 1.81 3.00
CA ALA A 81 2.92 2.43 2.43
C ALA A 81 1.82 2.56 3.50
N SER A 82 1.21 3.74 3.57
CA SER A 82 0.09 4.04 4.47
C SER A 82 -0.76 5.18 3.89
N ASP A 83 -1.79 5.60 4.62
CA ASP A 83 -2.58 6.77 4.24
C ASP A 83 -1.74 8.05 4.39
N VAL A 84 -1.81 8.94 3.39
CA VAL A 84 -1.01 10.16 3.31
C VAL A 84 -1.16 11.08 4.54
N GLY A 85 -2.30 11.03 5.21
CA GLY A 85 -2.53 11.77 6.46
C GLY A 85 -1.65 11.33 7.63
N PHE A 86 -1.05 10.14 7.57
CA PHE A 86 -0.15 9.60 8.60
C PHE A 86 1.31 9.58 8.12
N MET A 87 1.55 9.51 6.81
CA MET A 87 2.89 9.33 6.23
C MET A 87 3.91 10.39 6.64
N GLU A 88 3.52 11.65 6.68
CA GLU A 88 4.42 12.73 7.13
C GLU A 88 4.85 12.53 8.59
N LYS A 89 3.92 12.16 9.46
CA LYS A 89 4.22 11.87 10.87
C LYS A 89 5.10 10.63 11.01
N THR A 90 4.86 9.61 10.18
CA THR A 90 5.66 8.39 10.17
C THR A 90 7.07 8.68 9.67
N PHE A 91 7.22 9.46 8.60
CA PHE A 91 8.53 9.93 8.13
C PHE A 91 9.31 10.63 9.23
N GLN A 92 8.72 11.66 9.85
CA GLN A 92 9.35 12.42 10.94
C GLN A 92 9.67 11.54 12.15
N ALA A 93 8.80 10.59 12.47
CA ALA A 93 9.02 9.69 13.59
C ALA A 93 10.18 8.72 13.34
N ILE A 94 10.36 8.22 12.12
CA ILE A 94 11.49 7.36 11.75
C ILE A 94 12.77 8.20 11.72
N ASP A 95 12.76 9.37 11.08
CA ASP A 95 13.89 10.31 10.98
C ASP A 95 14.43 10.69 12.37
N ALA A 96 13.55 10.88 13.33
CA ALA A 96 13.92 11.20 14.71
C ALA A 96 14.72 10.09 15.44
N PHE A 97 14.80 8.89 14.88
CA PHE A 97 15.61 7.78 15.42
C PHE A 97 16.88 7.50 14.61
N VAL A 98 17.15 8.28 13.58
CA VAL A 98 18.40 8.19 12.80
C VAL A 98 19.46 9.06 13.46
N PHE A 99 20.37 8.45 14.21
CA PHE A 99 21.46 9.15 14.96
C PHE A 99 22.84 8.63 14.54
N GLY A 100 23.22 8.83 13.28
CA GLY A 100 24.50 8.39 12.76
C GLY A 100 24.52 6.98 12.21
N GLU A 101 23.35 6.36 12.09
CA GLU A 101 23.14 5.13 11.33
C GLU A 101 23.17 5.42 9.81
N ASP A 102 23.58 4.44 9.05
CA ASP A 102 23.54 4.47 7.58
C ASP A 102 22.11 4.22 7.11
N VAL A 103 21.27 5.24 7.20
CA VAL A 103 19.85 5.22 6.79
C VAL A 103 19.50 6.46 6.00
N GLU A 104 18.92 6.27 4.83
CA GLU A 104 18.35 7.32 3.98
C GLU A 104 16.84 7.17 3.90
N LEU A 105 16.13 8.27 4.14
CA LEU A 105 14.68 8.35 4.03
C LEU A 105 14.29 9.21 2.83
N ALA A 106 13.33 8.75 2.04
CA ALA A 106 12.76 9.51 0.93
C ALA A 106 11.24 9.41 0.88
N GLN A 107 10.59 10.48 0.43
CA GLN A 107 9.17 10.48 0.06
C GLN A 107 9.06 10.65 -1.46
N PRO A 108 9.09 9.55 -2.22
CA PRO A 108 9.06 9.63 -3.67
C PRO A 108 7.70 10.08 -4.20
N SER A 109 7.70 10.77 -5.33
CA SER A 109 6.48 11.21 -6.01
C SER A 109 5.86 10.06 -6.81
N TRP A 110 5.34 9.06 -6.11
CA TRP A 110 4.61 7.93 -6.67
C TRP A 110 3.10 8.07 -6.42
N ARG A 111 2.33 7.38 -7.24
CA ARG A 111 0.87 7.26 -7.10
C ARG A 111 0.51 5.81 -6.90
N SER A 112 -0.39 5.55 -5.98
CA SER A 112 -0.89 4.21 -5.70
C SER A 112 -2.16 3.93 -6.51
N VAL A 113 -2.17 2.77 -7.19
CA VAL A 113 -3.35 2.23 -7.89
C VAL A 113 -3.61 0.83 -7.35
N GLY A 114 -4.82 0.62 -6.85
CA GLY A 114 -5.28 -0.70 -6.40
C GLY A 114 -5.89 -1.51 -7.53
N LEU A 115 -5.51 -2.78 -7.63
CA LEU A 115 -6.07 -3.77 -8.56
C LEU A 115 -6.60 -4.94 -7.74
N TYR A 116 -7.92 -5.08 -7.61
CA TYR A 116 -8.54 -6.06 -6.72
C TYR A 116 -9.54 -6.95 -7.43
N GLY A 117 -9.55 -8.23 -7.08
CA GLY A 117 -10.49 -9.22 -7.61
C GLY A 117 -9.84 -10.29 -8.48
N PRO A 118 -10.64 -11.24 -8.99
CA PRO A 118 -10.12 -12.45 -9.66
C PRO A 118 -9.27 -12.20 -10.91
N LYS A 119 -9.45 -11.05 -11.59
CA LYS A 119 -8.66 -10.66 -12.77
C LYS A 119 -7.52 -9.66 -12.44
N ALA A 120 -7.20 -9.42 -11.17
CA ALA A 120 -6.17 -8.48 -10.76
C ALA A 120 -4.78 -8.83 -11.33
N THR A 121 -4.41 -10.10 -11.41
CA THR A 121 -3.14 -10.55 -11.98
C THR A 121 -3.02 -10.24 -13.48
N GLU A 122 -4.09 -10.41 -14.24
CA GLU A 122 -4.14 -10.06 -15.66
C GLU A 122 -3.97 -8.55 -15.85
N ALA A 123 -4.69 -7.75 -15.04
CA ALA A 123 -4.58 -6.31 -15.06
C ALA A 123 -3.19 -5.82 -14.67
N LEU A 124 -2.58 -6.41 -13.64
CA LEU A 124 -1.22 -6.12 -13.24
C LEU A 124 -0.23 -6.36 -14.39
N ALA A 125 -0.28 -7.53 -15.02
CA ALA A 125 0.63 -7.88 -16.10
C ALA A 125 0.52 -6.90 -17.29
N ALA A 126 -0.69 -6.52 -17.68
CA ALA A 126 -0.91 -5.55 -18.74
C ALA A 126 -0.42 -4.14 -18.37
N GLY A 127 -0.72 -3.70 -17.13
CA GLY A 127 -0.27 -2.39 -16.64
C GLY A 127 1.25 -2.29 -16.55
N LEU A 128 1.92 -3.32 -16.01
CA LEU A 128 3.40 -3.36 -15.94
C LEU A 128 4.04 -3.36 -17.32
N ALA A 129 3.48 -4.08 -18.28
CA ALA A 129 3.98 -4.09 -19.66
C ALA A 129 3.90 -2.70 -20.33
N ALA A 130 2.89 -1.90 -20.00
CA ALA A 130 2.72 -0.55 -20.53
C ALA A 130 3.74 0.43 -19.94
N VAL A 131 3.88 0.46 -18.62
CA VAL A 131 4.71 1.48 -17.95
C VAL A 131 6.16 1.04 -17.72
N LYS A 132 6.46 -0.23 -17.89
CA LYS A 132 7.81 -0.80 -17.78
C LYS A 132 8.48 -0.39 -16.44
N GLU A 133 9.63 0.29 -16.53
CA GLU A 133 10.44 0.71 -15.38
C GLU A 133 9.80 1.85 -14.55
N SER A 134 8.67 2.39 -14.97
CA SER A 134 7.93 3.41 -14.20
C SER A 134 7.00 2.82 -13.12
N ALA A 135 6.86 1.48 -13.04
CA ALA A 135 6.29 0.82 -11.88
C ALA A 135 7.38 0.61 -10.84
N GLU A 136 7.31 1.33 -9.74
CA GLU A 136 8.37 1.37 -8.71
C GLU A 136 8.24 0.26 -7.67
N ALA A 137 7.02 -0.11 -7.33
CA ALA A 137 6.74 -1.20 -6.39
C ALA A 137 5.38 -1.83 -6.63
N VAL A 138 5.29 -3.12 -6.38
CA VAL A 138 4.04 -3.88 -6.38
C VAL A 138 3.90 -4.53 -5.01
N LEU A 139 2.88 -4.14 -4.26
CA LEU A 139 2.58 -4.70 -2.96
C LEU A 139 1.44 -5.70 -3.11
N LEU A 140 1.68 -6.95 -2.75
CA LEU A 140 0.63 -7.95 -2.67
C LEU A 140 -0.33 -7.58 -1.54
N VAL A 141 -1.62 -7.58 -1.84
CA VAL A 141 -2.68 -7.39 -0.87
C VAL A 141 -3.41 -8.72 -0.70
N ASP A 142 -3.17 -9.39 0.41
CA ASP A 142 -3.80 -10.68 0.74
C ASP A 142 -4.75 -10.52 1.94
N GLU A 143 -5.64 -9.58 1.81
CA GLU A 143 -6.70 -9.35 2.79
C GLU A 143 -8.00 -10.02 2.34
N PRO A 144 -8.82 -10.56 3.27
CA PRO A 144 -10.07 -11.24 2.91
C PRO A 144 -11.01 -10.41 2.04
N ALA A 145 -10.98 -9.08 2.19
CA ALA A 145 -11.80 -8.16 1.42
C ALA A 145 -11.18 -7.75 0.08
N HIS A 146 -9.86 -7.62 0.03
CA HIS A 146 -9.15 -6.95 -1.05
C HIS A 146 -7.95 -7.77 -1.54
N GLN A 147 -8.21 -8.98 -2.01
CA GLN A 147 -7.13 -9.75 -2.65
C GLN A 147 -6.74 -9.11 -3.97
N GLY A 148 -5.45 -8.86 -4.16
CA GLY A 148 -4.95 -8.20 -5.35
C GLY A 148 -3.61 -7.50 -5.13
N PHE A 149 -3.48 -6.30 -5.70
CA PHE A 149 -2.22 -5.57 -5.71
C PHE A 149 -2.44 -4.09 -5.46
N GLU A 150 -1.54 -3.49 -4.70
CA GLU A 150 -1.31 -2.06 -4.67
C GLU A 150 -0.05 -1.78 -5.51
N VAL A 151 -0.18 -1.00 -6.57
CA VAL A 151 0.92 -0.70 -7.50
C VAL A 151 1.32 0.75 -7.34
N LEU A 152 2.57 0.97 -6.98
CA LEU A 152 3.17 2.30 -6.89
C LEU A 152 3.82 2.63 -8.23
N VAL A 153 3.30 3.65 -8.89
CA VAL A 153 3.69 4.08 -10.23
C VAL A 153 4.17 5.52 -10.18
N ARG A 154 5.22 5.87 -10.92
CA ARG A 154 5.66 7.27 -11.07
C ARG A 154 4.51 8.14 -11.54
N THR A 155 4.43 9.34 -11.00
CA THR A 155 3.30 10.27 -11.26
C THR A 155 3.09 10.54 -12.75
N GLU A 156 4.16 10.62 -13.53
CA GLU A 156 4.12 10.85 -14.98
C GLU A 156 3.53 9.66 -15.76
N ALA A 157 3.67 8.43 -15.28
CA ALA A 157 3.23 7.19 -15.95
C ALA A 157 1.84 6.70 -15.47
N VAL A 158 1.30 7.26 -14.38
CA VAL A 158 0.06 6.76 -13.79
C VAL A 158 -1.13 6.81 -14.73
N ARG A 159 -1.19 7.83 -15.62
CA ARG A 159 -2.28 7.96 -16.61
C ARG A 159 -2.25 6.81 -17.61
N GLU A 160 -1.06 6.45 -18.10
CA GLU A 160 -0.89 5.32 -19.04
C GLU A 160 -1.25 4.01 -18.36
N PHE A 161 -0.73 3.76 -17.15
CA PHE A 161 -1.08 2.60 -16.35
C PHE A 161 -2.59 2.46 -16.18
N TRP A 162 -3.24 3.53 -15.71
CA TRP A 162 -4.69 3.58 -15.49
C TRP A 162 -5.48 3.27 -16.75
N THR A 163 -5.10 3.89 -17.89
CA THR A 163 -5.79 3.68 -19.17
C THR A 163 -5.74 2.22 -19.59
N VAL A 164 -4.59 1.57 -19.46
CA VAL A 164 -4.41 0.16 -19.84
C VAL A 164 -5.20 -0.76 -18.92
N VAL A 165 -5.09 -0.61 -17.61
CA VAL A 165 -5.75 -1.53 -16.66
C VAL A 165 -7.27 -1.40 -16.68
N THR A 166 -7.80 -0.21 -16.96
CA THR A 166 -9.25 0.01 -17.07
C THR A 166 -9.84 -0.44 -18.41
N ALA A 167 -9.01 -0.68 -19.42
CA ALA A 167 -9.43 -1.20 -20.72
C ALA A 167 -9.58 -2.74 -20.74
N ILE A 168 -9.17 -3.44 -19.71
CA ILE A 168 -9.28 -4.89 -19.60
C ILE A 168 -10.77 -5.30 -19.48
N GLU A 169 -11.09 -6.44 -20.06
CA GLU A 169 -12.46 -6.96 -19.99
C GLU A 169 -12.90 -7.22 -18.54
N ASN A 170 -14.06 -6.67 -18.18
CA ASN A 170 -14.61 -6.67 -16.81
C ASN A 170 -13.77 -5.88 -15.78
N ALA A 171 -12.89 -4.99 -16.26
CA ALA A 171 -12.29 -3.98 -15.40
C ALA A 171 -13.27 -2.83 -15.17
N ARG A 172 -13.31 -2.31 -13.94
CA ARG A 172 -14.09 -1.11 -13.61
C ARG A 172 -13.35 -0.24 -12.62
N PRO A 173 -13.30 1.08 -12.88
CA PRO A 173 -12.99 2.02 -11.82
C PRO A 173 -13.97 1.84 -10.65
N ALA A 174 -13.44 1.76 -9.45
CA ALA A 174 -14.24 1.59 -8.24
C ALA A 174 -13.85 2.65 -7.20
N GLY A 175 -14.86 3.21 -6.57
CA GLY A 175 -14.69 4.25 -5.56
C GLY A 175 -14.72 3.72 -4.14
N TRP A 176 -14.57 4.68 -3.22
CA TRP A 176 -14.55 4.41 -1.78
C TRP A 176 -15.76 3.64 -1.27
N PHE A 177 -16.97 3.94 -1.77
CA PHE A 177 -18.17 3.28 -1.26
C PHE A 177 -18.17 1.77 -1.53
N ALA A 178 -17.84 1.36 -2.75
CA ALA A 178 -17.76 -0.06 -3.10
C ALA A 178 -16.65 -0.76 -2.31
N GLN A 179 -15.48 -0.15 -2.20
CA GLN A 179 -14.36 -0.67 -1.42
C GLN A 179 -14.74 -0.80 0.07
N ASN A 180 -15.42 0.21 0.63
CA ASN A 180 -15.85 0.20 2.01
C ASN A 180 -16.90 -0.89 2.31
N LEU A 181 -17.81 -1.17 1.37
CA LEU A 181 -18.75 -2.30 1.51
C LEU A 181 -18.01 -3.63 1.60
N ILE A 182 -17.06 -3.86 0.70
CA ILE A 182 -16.27 -5.09 0.64
C ILE A 182 -15.53 -5.35 1.97
N ARG A 183 -14.82 -4.33 2.50
CA ARG A 183 -14.08 -4.48 3.76
C ARG A 183 -14.99 -4.67 4.98
N LEU A 184 -16.16 -4.00 5.02
CA LEU A 184 -17.13 -4.16 6.11
C LEU A 184 -17.75 -5.56 6.13
N GLU A 185 -18.07 -6.13 4.97
CA GLU A 185 -18.53 -7.50 4.85
C GLU A 185 -17.50 -8.53 5.33
N ALA A 186 -16.22 -8.24 5.11
CA ALA A 186 -15.11 -9.08 5.57
C ALA A 186 -14.72 -8.83 7.04
N GLY A 187 -15.34 -7.86 7.72
CA GLY A 187 -15.00 -7.49 9.09
C GLY A 187 -13.62 -6.85 9.24
N GLN A 188 -13.10 -6.21 8.18
CA GLN A 188 -11.78 -5.58 8.17
C GLN A 188 -11.83 -4.16 8.73
N PRO A 189 -11.27 -3.90 9.92
CA PRO A 189 -11.17 -2.56 10.47
C PRO A 189 -10.09 -1.76 9.72
N ARG A 190 -10.26 -0.44 9.65
CA ARG A 190 -9.29 0.48 9.06
C ARG A 190 -8.85 1.53 10.07
N PHE A 191 -7.54 1.71 10.19
CA PHE A 191 -6.96 2.73 11.06
C PHE A 191 -7.37 4.13 10.61
N GLY A 192 -7.72 4.96 11.59
CA GLY A 192 -8.23 6.32 11.36
C GLY A 192 -9.73 6.40 11.05
N ILE A 193 -10.41 5.26 10.85
CA ILE A 193 -11.86 5.18 10.60
C ILE A 193 -12.56 4.37 11.69
N ASP A 194 -12.19 3.09 11.85
CA ASP A 194 -12.85 2.17 12.79
C ASP A 194 -12.09 2.07 14.12
N PHE A 195 -10.79 2.31 14.10
CA PHE A 195 -9.94 2.39 15.28
C PHE A 195 -8.89 3.48 15.12
N ASN A 196 -8.30 3.92 16.22
CA ASN A 196 -7.41 5.06 16.26
C ASN A 196 -6.27 4.85 17.28
N GLN A 197 -5.57 5.93 17.63
CA GLN A 197 -4.43 5.94 18.56
C GLN A 197 -4.78 5.55 20.02
N GLU A 198 -6.03 5.29 20.35
CA GLU A 198 -6.44 4.81 21.67
C GLU A 198 -6.29 3.29 21.80
N PHE A 199 -6.12 2.59 20.69
CA PHE A 199 -5.99 1.14 20.64
C PHE A 199 -4.54 0.66 20.79
N LEU A 200 -4.39 -0.56 21.30
CA LEU A 200 -3.17 -1.35 21.27
C LEU A 200 -3.19 -2.27 20.05
N PRO A 201 -2.03 -2.68 19.51
CA PRO A 201 -1.94 -3.64 18.41
C PRO A 201 -2.57 -4.97 18.75
#